data_b59bc07f8aac9e1323c95d7fb72d293b
#
_entry.id   b59bc07f8aac9e1323c95d7fb72d293b
#
_cell.length_a   1.000
_cell.length_b   1.000
_cell.length_c   1.000
_cell.angle_alpha   90.00
_cell.angle_beta   90.00
_cell.angle_gamma   90.00
#
_symmetry.space_group_name_H-M   'P 1'
#
loop_
_entity.id
_entity.type
_entity.pdbx_description
1 polymer ?
#
loop_
_entity_poly.entity_id
_entity_poly.type
_entity_poly.pdbx_seq_one_letter_code
_entity_poly.pdbx_strand_id
1 'polypeptide(L)'
;MFPNKIKNKAKIVFKLCLKKKIKLAFAESCTGGLLSSLITSFPNSSKIFTCGYVTYSNLSKEKMLGISKKKLKNYGAVSEEIAKLMAYSAAIKGNANIGVGITGIAGPGGATKTKKVGEVYIALSVFKNKKFIQNYLSNLPPNKGTREGIRLSSVDCALDCLLNICKSKVI
;
A
#
# COMPACT_ATOMS: atom_id res chain seq x y z
N MET A 1 -4.85 -17.37 7.07
CA MET A 1 -3.49 -17.21 6.51
C MET A 1 -3.61 -16.97 5.00
N PHE A 2 -2.61 -16.41 4.32
CA PHE A 2 -2.72 -15.99 2.91
C PHE A 2 -2.99 -17.16 1.95
N PRO A 3 -3.92 -17.01 0.98
CA PRO A 3 -4.13 -17.97 -0.10
C PRO A 3 -2.86 -18.20 -0.93
N ASN A 4 -2.69 -19.41 -1.48
CA ASN A 4 -1.50 -19.78 -2.25
C ASN A 4 -1.27 -18.86 -3.47
N LYS A 5 -2.34 -18.42 -4.14
CA LYS A 5 -2.26 -17.45 -5.25
C LYS A 5 -1.55 -16.17 -4.84
N ILE A 6 -1.92 -15.60 -3.70
CA ILE A 6 -1.34 -14.35 -3.17
C ILE A 6 0.13 -14.59 -2.74
N LYS A 7 0.42 -15.71 -2.06
CA LYS A 7 1.80 -16.08 -1.70
C LYS A 7 2.70 -16.22 -2.91
N ASN A 8 2.23 -16.88 -3.96
CA ASN A 8 3.02 -17.07 -5.19
C ASN A 8 3.30 -15.73 -5.88
N LYS A 9 2.31 -14.84 -5.96
CA LYS A 9 2.48 -13.49 -6.48
C LYS A 9 3.50 -12.68 -5.67
N ALA A 10 3.39 -12.71 -4.35
CA ALA A 10 4.33 -12.05 -3.45
C ALA A 10 5.76 -12.60 -3.61
N LYS A 11 5.92 -13.92 -3.80
CA LYS A 11 7.23 -14.54 -4.06
C LYS A 11 7.87 -14.03 -5.36
N ILE A 12 7.07 -13.76 -6.40
CA ILE A 12 7.58 -13.19 -7.65
C ILE A 12 8.01 -11.73 -7.43
N VAL A 13 7.19 -10.90 -6.77
CA VAL A 13 7.56 -9.53 -6.38
C VAL A 13 8.86 -9.53 -5.59
N PHE A 14 8.95 -10.38 -4.57
CA PHE A 14 10.12 -10.53 -3.72
C PHE A 14 11.39 -10.81 -4.53
N LYS A 15 11.36 -11.81 -5.41
CA LYS A 15 12.50 -12.17 -6.28
C LYS A 15 12.91 -11.03 -7.22
N LEU A 16 11.94 -10.32 -7.80
CA LEU A 16 12.21 -9.17 -8.68
C LEU A 16 12.87 -8.03 -7.90
N CYS A 17 12.36 -7.71 -6.71
CA CYS A 17 12.94 -6.68 -5.85
C CYS A 17 14.37 -7.04 -5.43
N LEU A 18 14.63 -8.29 -5.06
CA LEU A 18 15.99 -8.75 -4.76
C LEU A 18 16.92 -8.58 -5.95
N LYS A 19 16.51 -9.07 -7.13
CA LYS A 19 17.32 -9.01 -8.37
C LYS A 19 17.67 -7.57 -8.74
N LYS A 20 16.70 -6.66 -8.65
CA LYS A 20 16.85 -5.24 -9.03
C LYS A 20 17.34 -4.35 -7.87
N LYS A 21 17.56 -4.90 -6.69
CA LYS A 21 17.94 -4.16 -5.46
C LYS A 21 16.92 -3.07 -5.08
N ILE A 22 15.63 -3.32 -5.36
CA ILE A 22 14.52 -2.40 -5.06
C ILE A 22 14.16 -2.52 -3.58
N LYS A 23 14.10 -1.37 -2.90
CA LYS A 23 13.63 -1.25 -1.51
C LYS A 23 12.16 -0.83 -1.50
N LEU A 24 11.39 -1.45 -0.60
CA LEU A 24 9.95 -1.24 -0.41
C LEU A 24 9.67 -0.66 0.98
N ALA A 25 8.74 0.27 1.07
CA ALA A 25 8.15 0.74 2.32
C ALA A 25 6.63 0.84 2.17
N PHE A 26 5.87 0.48 3.20
CA PHE A 26 4.42 0.43 3.10
C PHE A 26 3.74 1.32 4.15
N ALA A 27 2.63 1.94 3.76
CA ALA A 27 1.70 2.61 4.64
C ALA A 27 0.32 1.97 4.47
N GLU A 28 -0.13 1.26 5.50
CA GLU A 28 -1.33 0.45 5.49
C GLU A 28 -2.38 1.02 6.45
N SER A 29 -3.63 1.12 5.99
CA SER A 29 -4.77 1.47 6.82
C SER A 29 -5.71 0.27 6.96
N CYS A 30 -6.65 0.06 6.03
CA CYS A 30 -7.63 -1.02 6.14
C CYS A 30 -7.04 -2.43 6.11
N THR A 31 -5.88 -2.63 5.52
CA THR A 31 -5.16 -3.92 5.50
C THR A 31 -4.47 -4.24 6.83
N GLY A 32 -4.16 -3.22 7.65
CA GLY A 32 -3.66 -3.41 9.02
C GLY A 32 -2.35 -4.19 9.13
N GLY A 33 -1.43 -4.00 8.18
CA GLY A 33 -0.13 -4.67 8.17
C GLY A 33 -0.08 -5.99 7.39
N LEU A 34 -1.16 -6.39 6.70
CA LEU A 34 -1.19 -7.65 5.95
C LEU A 34 -0.15 -7.71 4.82
N LEU A 35 0.04 -6.62 4.06
CA LEU A 35 1.06 -6.59 3.01
C LEU A 35 2.47 -6.67 3.60
N SER A 36 2.72 -5.95 4.67
CA SER A 36 3.97 -6.00 5.43
C SER A 36 4.24 -7.41 5.97
N SER A 37 3.25 -8.03 6.61
CA SER A 37 3.33 -9.39 7.13
C SER A 37 3.62 -10.41 6.03
N LEU A 38 2.98 -10.26 4.86
CA LEU A 38 3.21 -11.16 3.73
C LEU A 38 4.64 -11.07 3.19
N ILE A 39 5.15 -9.86 2.98
CA ILE A 39 6.52 -9.67 2.46
C ILE A 39 7.56 -10.11 3.49
N THR A 40 7.35 -9.84 4.76
CA THR A 40 8.27 -10.24 5.83
C THR A 40 8.23 -11.74 6.15
N SER A 41 7.25 -12.49 5.64
CA SER A 41 7.21 -13.95 5.76
C SER A 41 8.29 -14.67 4.94
N PHE A 42 8.96 -13.98 4.00
CA PHE A 42 10.05 -14.56 3.21
C PHE A 42 11.41 -14.37 3.91
N PRO A 43 12.25 -15.41 3.96
CA PRO A 43 13.64 -15.26 4.44
C PRO A 43 14.38 -14.17 3.67
N ASN A 44 15.22 -13.40 4.36
CA ASN A 44 15.98 -12.26 3.79
C ASN A 44 15.11 -11.07 3.34
N SER A 45 13.88 -10.93 3.84
CA SER A 45 13.00 -9.80 3.51
C SER A 45 13.62 -8.43 3.85
N SER A 46 14.49 -8.34 4.85
CA SER A 46 15.24 -7.13 5.20
C SER A 46 16.11 -6.58 4.06
N LYS A 47 16.43 -7.41 3.06
CA LYS A 47 17.14 -6.97 1.86
C LYS A 47 16.27 -6.11 0.93
N ILE A 48 14.94 -6.17 1.05
CA ILE A 48 14.02 -5.43 0.18
C ILE A 48 12.99 -4.59 0.95
N PHE A 49 12.63 -4.96 2.16
CA PHE A 49 11.61 -4.27 2.96
C PHE A 49 12.28 -3.44 4.05
N THR A 50 12.02 -2.13 4.06
CA THR A 50 12.64 -1.20 4.99
C THR A 50 11.77 -0.92 6.20
N CYS A 51 10.48 -0.65 5.98
CA CYS A 51 9.52 -0.40 7.06
C CYS A 51 8.06 -0.51 6.61
N GLY A 52 7.17 -0.73 7.58
CA GLY A 52 5.72 -0.69 7.41
C GLY A 52 5.08 0.22 8.47
N TYR A 53 4.24 1.14 8.02
CA TYR A 53 3.46 2.04 8.85
C TYR A 53 2.01 1.60 8.87
N VAL A 54 1.52 1.08 9.99
CA VAL A 54 0.10 0.80 10.19
C VAL A 54 -0.57 2.07 10.70
N THR A 55 -1.08 2.89 9.77
CA THR A 55 -1.69 4.20 10.07
C THR A 55 -3.21 4.10 9.99
N TYR A 56 -3.80 3.47 11.01
CA TYR A 56 -5.22 3.11 11.01
C TYR A 56 -6.14 4.32 11.26
N SER A 57 -5.74 5.23 12.14
CA SER A 57 -6.47 6.47 12.45
C SER A 57 -5.97 7.67 11.64
N ASN A 58 -6.77 8.75 11.59
CA ASN A 58 -6.31 10.02 11.00
C ASN A 58 -5.14 10.61 11.78
N LEU A 59 -5.16 10.49 13.11
CA LEU A 59 -4.07 10.95 13.96
C LEU A 59 -2.76 10.22 13.66
N SER A 60 -2.80 8.90 13.43
CA SER A 60 -1.59 8.16 13.06
C SER A 60 -1.09 8.53 11.65
N LYS A 61 -1.98 8.82 10.70
CA LYS A 61 -1.59 9.35 9.38
C LYS A 61 -0.88 10.70 9.51
N GLU A 62 -1.37 11.57 10.39
CA GLU A 62 -0.75 12.86 10.66
C GLU A 62 0.62 12.69 11.31
N LYS A 63 0.69 12.01 12.45
CA LYS A 63 1.91 11.92 13.26
C LYS A 63 3.00 11.09 12.58
N MET A 64 2.65 9.93 12.02
CA MET A 64 3.64 9.01 11.47
C MET A 64 4.03 9.34 10.03
N LEU A 65 3.07 9.80 9.21
CA LEU A 65 3.31 10.07 7.79
C LEU A 65 3.42 11.56 7.45
N GLY A 66 3.09 12.46 8.37
CA GLY A 66 3.11 13.91 8.14
C GLY A 66 1.98 14.41 7.25
N ILE A 67 0.88 13.64 7.11
CA ILE A 67 -0.29 14.05 6.33
C ILE A 67 -1.10 15.05 7.15
N SER A 68 -1.18 16.30 6.70
CA SER A 68 -1.81 17.37 7.50
C SER A 68 -3.31 17.14 7.70
N LYS A 69 -3.83 17.61 8.86
CA LYS A 69 -5.28 17.61 9.16
C LYS A 69 -6.10 18.26 8.05
N LYS A 70 -5.60 19.35 7.45
CA LYS A 70 -6.24 20.02 6.33
C LYS A 70 -6.45 19.09 5.14
N LYS A 71 -5.42 18.32 4.73
CA LYS A 71 -5.53 17.35 3.64
C LYS A 71 -6.50 16.22 3.97
N LEU A 72 -6.44 15.67 5.20
CA LEU A 72 -7.37 14.64 5.66
C LEU A 72 -8.82 15.12 5.69
N LYS A 73 -9.06 16.39 6.08
CA LYS A 73 -10.40 16.99 6.06
C LYS A 73 -10.91 17.23 4.64
N ASN A 74 -10.05 17.73 3.74
CA ASN A 74 -10.46 18.10 2.39
C ASN A 74 -10.73 16.89 1.49
N TYR A 75 -9.88 15.86 1.56
CA TYR A 75 -9.96 14.70 0.67
C TYR A 75 -10.65 13.48 1.29
N GLY A 76 -10.77 13.48 2.63
CA GLY A 76 -11.20 12.29 3.37
C GLY A 76 -10.09 11.22 3.44
N ALA A 77 -10.09 10.45 4.54
CA ALA A 77 -9.07 9.41 4.75
C ALA A 77 -9.07 8.33 3.68
N VAL A 78 -10.22 8.07 3.05
CA VAL A 78 -10.42 7.09 1.98
C VAL A 78 -10.53 7.83 0.66
N SER A 79 -9.38 8.09 0.02
CA SER A 79 -9.30 8.81 -1.25
C SER A 79 -7.98 8.52 -1.97
N GLU A 80 -7.96 8.81 -3.27
CA GLU A 80 -6.75 8.71 -4.10
C GLU A 80 -5.62 9.57 -3.55
N GLU A 81 -5.95 10.81 -3.19
CA GLU A 81 -4.98 11.79 -2.69
C GLU A 81 -4.32 11.31 -1.41
N ILE A 82 -5.10 10.75 -0.49
CA ILE A 82 -4.53 10.23 0.76
C ILE A 82 -3.73 8.96 0.50
N ALA A 83 -4.15 8.07 -0.39
CA ALA A 83 -3.35 6.91 -0.78
C ALA A 83 -1.98 7.32 -1.38
N LYS A 84 -1.96 8.32 -2.29
CA LYS A 84 -0.71 8.87 -2.87
C LYS A 84 0.19 9.46 -1.80
N LEU A 85 -0.37 10.27 -0.89
CA LEU A 85 0.40 10.86 0.21
C LEU A 85 0.96 9.79 1.16
N MET A 86 0.18 8.74 1.46
CA MET A 86 0.64 7.61 2.26
C MET A 86 1.81 6.89 1.58
N ALA A 87 1.69 6.59 0.28
CA ALA A 87 2.74 5.95 -0.50
C ALA A 87 4.02 6.78 -0.55
N TYR A 88 3.88 8.07 -0.87
CA TYR A 88 4.99 9.01 -0.94
C TYR A 88 5.72 9.13 0.41
N SER A 89 4.97 9.35 1.48
CA SER A 89 5.55 9.48 2.82
C SER A 89 6.24 8.20 3.29
N ALA A 90 5.66 7.03 2.99
CA ALA A 90 6.29 5.75 3.31
C ALA A 90 7.64 5.60 2.60
N ALA A 91 7.72 5.91 1.30
CA ALA A 91 8.96 5.82 0.54
C ALA A 91 10.04 6.77 1.09
N ILE A 92 9.69 8.03 1.34
CA ILE A 92 10.64 9.03 1.86
C ILE A 92 11.16 8.61 3.24
N LYS A 93 10.24 8.35 4.18
CA LYS A 93 10.61 8.00 5.57
C LYS A 93 11.34 6.66 5.66
N GLY A 94 10.99 5.72 4.80
CA GLY A 94 11.64 4.41 4.71
C GLY A 94 12.91 4.39 3.85
N ASN A 95 13.30 5.50 3.22
CA ASN A 95 14.39 5.56 2.24
C ASN A 95 14.27 4.43 1.21
N ALA A 96 13.06 4.25 0.66
CA ALA A 96 12.70 3.16 -0.25
C ALA A 96 12.55 3.65 -1.70
N ASN A 97 12.75 2.73 -2.66
CA ASN A 97 12.54 3.01 -4.07
C ASN A 97 11.05 3.04 -4.43
N ILE A 98 10.24 2.22 -3.74
CA ILE A 98 8.79 2.19 -3.93
C ILE A 98 8.11 2.26 -2.57
N GLY A 99 7.26 3.28 -2.40
CA GLY A 99 6.29 3.34 -1.31
C GLY A 99 4.94 2.83 -1.78
N VAL A 100 4.26 2.06 -0.94
CA VAL A 100 2.88 1.62 -1.18
C VAL A 100 1.98 2.23 -0.13
N GLY A 101 0.89 2.87 -0.55
CA GLY A 101 -0.14 3.42 0.31
C GLY A 101 -1.47 2.71 0.08
N ILE A 102 -2.11 2.18 1.13
CA ILE A 102 -3.39 1.50 1.05
C ILE A 102 -4.37 2.12 2.06
N THR A 103 -5.47 2.67 1.56
CA THR A 103 -6.56 3.18 2.38
C THR A 103 -7.90 2.78 1.81
N GLY A 104 -8.90 2.50 2.68
CA GLY A 104 -10.20 2.02 2.22
C GLY A 104 -11.13 1.59 3.34
N ILE A 105 -12.29 1.08 2.98
CA ILE A 105 -13.34 0.61 3.87
C ILE A 105 -13.48 -0.91 3.74
N ALA A 106 -12.89 -1.65 4.68
CA ALA A 106 -12.96 -3.11 4.67
C ALA A 106 -14.28 -3.68 5.20
N GLY A 107 -15.15 -2.83 5.78
CA GLY A 107 -16.43 -3.24 6.33
C GLY A 107 -16.35 -4.01 7.67
N PRO A 108 -17.51 -4.48 8.19
CA PRO A 108 -18.85 -4.27 7.64
C PRO A 108 -19.34 -2.82 7.80
N GLY A 109 -18.81 -2.08 8.78
CA GLY A 109 -19.11 -0.65 8.99
C GLY A 109 -18.13 0.27 8.25
N GLY A 110 -18.26 1.59 8.50
CA GLY A 110 -17.36 2.61 7.98
C GLY A 110 -17.79 3.22 6.64
N ALA A 111 -18.89 2.76 6.04
CA ALA A 111 -19.48 3.42 4.88
C ALA A 111 -19.94 4.84 5.22
N THR A 112 -19.84 5.75 4.27
CA THR A 112 -20.31 7.13 4.38
C THR A 112 -21.33 7.41 3.25
N LYS A 113 -21.88 8.63 3.19
CA LYS A 113 -22.75 9.03 2.08
C LYS A 113 -22.07 8.91 0.71
N THR A 114 -20.75 9.09 0.65
CA THR A 114 -19.98 9.12 -0.60
C THR A 114 -19.02 7.96 -0.77
N LYS A 115 -18.77 7.14 0.25
CA LYS A 115 -17.84 6.00 0.23
C LYS A 115 -18.52 4.74 0.73
N LYS A 116 -18.35 3.65 -0.01
CA LYS A 116 -19.02 2.37 0.26
C LYS A 116 -18.03 1.33 0.80
N VAL A 117 -18.57 0.31 1.46
CA VAL A 117 -17.78 -0.88 1.87
C VAL A 117 -17.16 -1.53 0.64
N GLY A 118 -15.91 -1.95 0.75
CA GLY A 118 -15.13 -2.56 -0.32
C GLY A 118 -14.35 -1.55 -1.17
N GLU A 119 -14.65 -0.26 -1.06
CA GLU A 119 -13.91 0.78 -1.78
C GLU A 119 -12.53 0.97 -1.15
N VAL A 120 -11.48 0.68 -1.93
CA VAL A 120 -10.08 0.77 -1.49
C VAL A 120 -9.25 1.47 -2.55
N TYR A 121 -8.40 2.38 -2.13
CA TYR A 121 -7.41 3.07 -2.96
C TYR A 121 -6.02 2.56 -2.63
N ILE A 122 -5.26 2.24 -3.66
CA ILE A 122 -3.89 1.73 -3.60
C ILE A 122 -3.02 2.63 -4.47
N ALA A 123 -2.01 3.23 -3.89
CA ALA A 123 -1.06 4.05 -4.61
C ALA A 123 0.37 3.51 -4.44
N LEU A 124 1.17 3.64 -5.49
CA LEU A 124 2.61 3.43 -5.45
C LEU A 124 3.31 4.72 -5.81
N SER A 125 4.23 5.16 -4.98
CA SER A 125 5.14 6.28 -5.28
C SER A 125 6.52 5.71 -5.60
N VAL A 126 7.02 6.02 -6.80
CA VAL A 126 8.27 5.47 -7.33
C VAL A 126 9.38 6.52 -7.29
N PHE A 127 10.53 6.10 -6.79
CA PHE A 127 11.74 6.90 -6.69
C PHE A 127 12.92 6.19 -7.36
N LYS A 128 13.72 6.94 -8.10
CA LYS A 128 14.98 6.48 -8.69
C LYS A 128 16.09 7.45 -8.32
N ASN A 129 17.18 6.95 -7.78
CA ASN A 129 18.28 7.79 -7.27
C ASN A 129 17.80 8.88 -6.30
N LYS A 130 16.88 8.53 -5.39
CA LYS A 130 16.22 9.43 -4.41
C LYS A 130 15.37 10.55 -5.02
N LYS A 131 15.19 10.58 -6.34
CA LYS A 131 14.28 11.53 -7.01
C LYS A 131 12.93 10.88 -7.23
N PHE A 132 11.88 11.60 -6.90
CA PHE A 132 10.50 11.18 -7.20
C PHE A 132 10.31 11.12 -8.72
N ILE A 133 9.77 10.02 -9.20
CA ILE A 133 9.46 9.81 -10.62
C ILE A 133 7.98 10.04 -10.86
N GLN A 134 7.12 9.21 -10.26
CA GLN A 134 5.67 9.30 -10.46
C GLN A 134 4.89 8.47 -9.44
N ASN A 135 3.59 8.71 -9.40
CA ASN A 135 2.63 7.87 -8.71
C ASN A 135 1.92 6.95 -9.70
N TYR A 136 1.64 5.74 -9.24
CA TYR A 136 0.68 4.83 -9.86
C TYR A 136 -0.50 4.68 -8.92
N LEU A 137 -1.69 4.60 -9.47
CA LEU A 137 -2.92 4.46 -8.72
C LEU A 137 -3.69 3.25 -9.22
N SER A 138 -4.26 2.51 -8.30
CA SER A 138 -5.27 1.49 -8.55
C SER A 138 -6.34 1.58 -7.46
N ASN A 139 -7.53 1.10 -7.75
CA ASN A 139 -8.62 1.06 -6.80
C ASN A 139 -9.39 -0.25 -6.91
N LEU A 140 -9.95 -0.67 -5.80
CA LEU A 140 -10.98 -1.69 -5.77
C LEU A 140 -12.34 -0.97 -5.69
N PRO A 141 -13.28 -1.29 -6.60
CA PRO A 141 -14.63 -0.77 -6.53
C PRO A 141 -15.34 -1.31 -5.30
N PRO A 142 -16.41 -0.64 -4.84
CA PRO A 142 -17.25 -1.14 -3.77
C PRO A 142 -17.69 -2.57 -4.04
N ASN A 143 -17.57 -3.43 -3.02
CA ASN A 143 -18.07 -4.79 -3.10
C ASN A 143 -18.64 -5.24 -1.75
N LYS A 144 -19.52 -6.26 -1.79
CA LYS A 144 -20.17 -6.83 -0.61
C LYS A 144 -19.41 -8.02 0.00
N GLY A 145 -18.12 -8.13 -0.28
CA GLY A 145 -17.28 -9.19 0.28
C GLY A 145 -17.13 -9.10 1.80
N THR A 146 -16.63 -10.17 2.39
CA THR A 146 -16.28 -10.16 3.81
C THR A 146 -15.12 -9.19 4.07
N ARG A 147 -15.04 -8.69 5.30
CA ARG A 147 -13.92 -7.84 5.73
C ARG A 147 -12.55 -8.47 5.43
N GLU A 148 -12.40 -9.76 5.67
CA GLU A 148 -11.16 -10.50 5.35
C GLU A 148 -10.93 -10.55 3.84
N GLY A 149 -11.95 -10.88 3.05
CA GLY A 149 -11.88 -10.92 1.59
C GLY A 149 -11.46 -9.58 0.99
N ILE A 150 -12.03 -8.46 1.46
CA ILE A 150 -11.67 -7.11 1.01
C ILE A 150 -10.21 -6.79 1.34
N ARG A 151 -9.75 -7.12 2.54
CA ARG A 151 -8.34 -6.91 2.95
C ARG A 151 -7.39 -7.75 2.09
N LEU A 152 -7.70 -9.01 1.83
CA LEU A 152 -6.90 -9.90 0.96
C LEU A 152 -6.89 -9.42 -0.49
N SER A 153 -8.03 -9.01 -1.03
CA SER A 153 -8.12 -8.42 -2.38
C SER A 153 -7.29 -7.14 -2.50
N SER A 154 -7.25 -6.32 -1.45
CA SER A 154 -6.41 -5.11 -1.42
C SER A 154 -4.92 -5.45 -1.49
N VAL A 155 -4.50 -6.49 -0.78
CA VAL A 155 -3.11 -6.99 -0.84
C VAL A 155 -2.80 -7.57 -2.22
N ASP A 156 -3.71 -8.37 -2.80
CA ASP A 156 -3.55 -8.95 -4.14
C ASP A 156 -3.40 -7.87 -5.21
N CYS A 157 -4.24 -6.83 -5.17
CA CYS A 157 -4.15 -5.67 -6.07
C CYS A 157 -2.84 -4.87 -5.89
N ALA A 158 -2.40 -4.65 -4.66
CA ALA A 158 -1.12 -3.98 -4.39
C ALA A 158 0.08 -4.77 -4.95
N LEU A 159 0.02 -6.10 -4.89
CA LEU A 159 1.03 -6.96 -5.50
C LEU A 159 1.01 -6.90 -7.02
N ASP A 160 -0.16 -6.80 -7.66
CA ASP A 160 -0.25 -6.61 -9.13
C ASP A 160 0.39 -5.28 -9.55
N CYS A 161 0.12 -4.21 -8.82
CA CYS A 161 0.76 -2.91 -9.06
C CYS A 161 2.29 -3.01 -8.90
N LEU A 162 2.78 -3.66 -7.84
CA LEU A 162 4.22 -3.88 -7.62
C LEU A 162 4.84 -4.72 -8.74
N LEU A 163 4.18 -5.78 -9.19
CA LEU A 163 4.66 -6.61 -10.30
C LEU A 163 4.82 -5.80 -11.59
N ASN A 164 3.83 -4.99 -11.92
CA ASN A 164 3.86 -4.15 -13.12
C ASN A 164 5.02 -3.17 -13.08
N ILE A 165 5.23 -2.49 -11.94
CA ILE A 165 6.35 -1.55 -11.77
C ILE A 165 7.69 -2.29 -11.81
N CYS A 166 7.82 -3.39 -11.09
CA CYS A 166 9.08 -4.15 -11.06
C CYS A 166 9.46 -4.76 -12.41
N LYS A 167 8.49 -5.00 -13.31
CA LYS A 167 8.75 -5.46 -14.68
C LYS A 167 9.01 -4.33 -15.67
N SER A 168 8.60 -3.12 -15.35
CA SER A 168 8.79 -1.96 -16.22
C SER A 168 10.25 -1.50 -16.29
N LYS A 169 10.54 -0.59 -17.23
CA LYS A 169 11.85 0.08 -17.35
C LYS A 169 11.98 1.33 -16.47
N VAL A 170 10.95 1.64 -15.68
CA VAL A 170 10.90 2.86 -14.87
C VAL A 170 11.89 2.82 -13.71
N ILE A 171 12.13 1.62 -13.16
CA ILE A 171 12.98 1.40 -11.99
C ILE A 171 14.09 0.39 -12.26
#